data_37e142fcbebee495dca8e86908d1d438
#
_entry.id   37e142fcbebee495dca8e86908d1d438
#
_cell.length_a   1.000
_cell.length_b   1.000
_cell.length_c   1.000
_cell.angle_alpha   90.00
_cell.angle_beta   90.00
_cell.angle_gamma   90.00
#
_symmetry.space_group_name_H-M   'P 1'
#
loop_
_entity.id
_entity.type
_entity.pdbx_description
1 polymer ?
#
loop_
_entity_poly.entity_id
_entity_poly.type
_entity_poly.pdbx_seq_one_letter_code
_entity_poly.pdbx_strand_id
1 'polypeptide(L)'
;FATQQFEMARLRALAEAADCTLNDVVLALCGGALRRFLQGRDALPDKPLTAGIPVSVRPKDDEGTGNAITFIVATLGTDIDDAGARLQAIKASVRHAKAHVQGLPRAAMLQYTMLLMAPTRPPRIQSLGLTRATP
;
A
#
# COMPACT_ATOMS: atom_id res chain seq x y z
N PHE A 1 2.04 -4.00 21.55
CA PHE A 1 0.83 -3.86 20.74
C PHE A 1 0.20 -2.50 21.03
N ALA A 2 -0.13 -1.73 20.00
CA ALA A 2 -0.77 -0.44 20.12
C ALA A 2 -1.91 -0.32 19.10
N THR A 3 -3.00 0.34 19.49
CA THR A 3 -4.14 0.63 18.63
C THR A 3 -4.41 2.12 18.60
N GLN A 4 -4.91 2.59 17.49
CA GLN A 4 -5.37 3.96 17.29
C GLN A 4 -6.80 3.93 16.74
N GLN A 5 -7.65 4.78 17.28
CA GLN A 5 -9.01 4.96 16.78
C GLN A 5 -9.13 6.28 16.03
N PHE A 6 -9.84 6.26 14.91
CA PHE A 6 -10.13 7.43 14.11
C PHE A 6 -11.64 7.54 13.89
N GLU A 7 -12.18 8.74 13.99
CA GLU A 7 -13.58 8.98 13.65
C GLU A 7 -13.82 8.84 12.15
N MET A 8 -14.73 7.96 11.77
CA MET A 8 -15.04 7.69 10.36
C MET A 8 -15.56 8.93 9.63
N ALA A 9 -16.31 9.80 10.31
CA ALA A 9 -16.81 11.05 9.75
C ALA A 9 -15.66 11.95 9.28
N ARG A 10 -14.59 12.05 10.11
CA ARG A 10 -13.39 12.84 9.79
C ARG A 10 -12.63 12.26 8.60
N LEU A 11 -12.48 10.94 8.53
CA LEU A 11 -11.79 10.29 7.42
C LEU A 11 -12.55 10.46 6.09
N ARG A 12 -13.88 10.37 6.14
CA ARG A 12 -14.74 10.61 4.97
C ARG A 12 -14.66 12.05 4.50
N ALA A 13 -14.72 13.01 5.42
CA ALA A 13 -14.58 14.43 5.08
C ALA A 13 -13.23 14.73 4.42
N LEU A 14 -12.14 14.13 4.88
CA LEU A 14 -10.82 14.23 4.25
C LEU A 14 -10.81 13.63 2.85
N ALA A 15 -11.42 12.45 2.68
CA ALA A 15 -11.51 11.80 1.38
C ALA A 15 -12.30 12.63 0.37
N GLU A 16 -13.40 13.21 0.80
CA GLU A 16 -14.26 14.10 0.00
C GLU A 16 -13.53 15.40 -0.36
N ALA A 17 -12.90 16.08 0.60
CA ALA A 17 -12.14 17.30 0.38
C ALA A 17 -10.95 17.12 -0.57
N ALA A 18 -10.33 15.93 -0.57
CA ALA A 18 -9.20 15.59 -1.44
C ALA A 18 -9.62 14.90 -2.75
N ASP A 19 -10.92 14.75 -2.99
CA ASP A 19 -11.46 14.00 -4.14
C ASP A 19 -10.79 12.64 -4.29
N CYS A 20 -10.72 11.85 -3.21
CA CYS A 20 -10.08 10.55 -3.17
C CYS A 20 -10.92 9.52 -2.41
N THR A 21 -10.51 8.26 -2.43
CA THR A 21 -11.23 7.21 -1.70
C THR A 21 -10.80 7.16 -0.23
N LEU A 22 -11.65 6.61 0.63
CA LEU A 22 -11.30 6.34 2.03
C LEU A 22 -10.03 5.47 2.13
N ASN A 23 -9.86 4.52 1.20
CA ASN A 23 -8.67 3.69 1.15
C ASN A 23 -7.38 4.50 0.89
N ASP A 24 -7.45 5.52 0.01
CA ASP A 24 -6.30 6.38 -0.26
C ASP A 24 -5.91 7.19 0.99
N VAL A 25 -6.90 7.66 1.76
CA VAL A 25 -6.66 8.34 3.05
C VAL A 25 -5.98 7.40 4.06
N VAL A 26 -6.45 6.15 4.18
CA VAL A 26 -5.84 5.16 5.08
C VAL A 26 -4.41 4.86 4.66
N LEU A 27 -4.15 4.68 3.37
CA LEU A 27 -2.79 4.48 2.85
C LEU A 27 -1.88 5.68 3.13
N ALA A 28 -2.41 6.91 3.02
CA ALA A 28 -1.65 8.11 3.33
C ALA A 28 -1.30 8.23 4.82
N LEU A 29 -2.22 7.81 5.71
CA LEU A 29 -1.95 7.71 7.15
C LEU A 29 -0.86 6.68 7.44
N CYS A 30 -0.94 5.49 6.83
CA CYS A 30 0.08 4.45 6.96
C CYS A 30 1.44 4.93 6.42
N GLY A 31 1.47 5.53 5.23
CA GLY A 31 2.69 6.07 4.63
C GLY A 31 3.34 7.16 5.49
N GLY A 32 2.53 8.08 6.05
CA GLY A 32 3.02 9.11 6.96
C GLY A 32 3.56 8.56 8.28
N ALA A 33 2.89 7.56 8.85
CA ALA A 33 3.34 6.90 10.08
C ALA A 33 4.65 6.14 9.86
N LEU A 34 4.76 5.37 8.78
CA LEU A 34 5.98 4.64 8.42
C LEU A 34 7.15 5.59 8.13
N ARG A 35 6.90 6.68 7.41
CA ARG A 35 7.91 7.71 7.15
C ARG A 35 8.48 8.23 8.48
N ARG A 36 7.62 8.71 9.39
CA ARG A 36 8.06 9.24 10.70
C ARG A 36 8.81 8.19 11.52
N PHE A 37 8.33 6.96 11.51
CA PHE A 37 8.96 5.87 12.24
C PHE A 37 10.37 5.57 11.72
N LEU A 38 10.55 5.53 10.40
CA LEU A 38 11.83 5.26 9.76
C LEU A 38 12.79 6.44 9.88
N GLN A 39 12.30 7.68 9.76
CA GLN A 39 13.09 8.89 10.00
C GLN A 39 13.68 8.94 11.41
N GLY A 40 12.86 8.61 12.43
CA GLY A 40 13.33 8.57 13.82
C GLY A 40 14.36 7.46 14.10
N ARG A 41 14.71 6.65 13.11
CA ARG A 41 15.71 5.58 13.18
C ARG A 41 16.82 5.73 12.16
N ASP A 42 16.87 6.84 11.44
CA ASP A 42 17.80 7.06 10.32
C ASP A 42 17.77 5.92 9.28
N ALA A 43 16.60 5.32 9.09
CA ALA A 43 16.39 4.15 8.24
C ALA A 43 15.38 4.38 7.10
N LEU A 44 15.04 5.65 6.82
CA LEU A 44 14.16 5.98 5.71
C LEU A 44 14.89 5.75 4.38
N PRO A 45 14.41 4.84 3.52
CA PRO A 45 15.05 4.61 2.22
C PRO A 45 14.76 5.77 1.25
N ASP A 46 15.66 5.98 0.30
CA ASP A 46 15.50 6.98 -0.77
C ASP A 46 14.32 6.67 -1.70
N LYS A 47 14.01 5.38 -1.86
CA LYS A 47 12.85 4.92 -2.63
C LYS A 47 11.62 4.77 -1.74
N PRO A 48 10.43 5.14 -2.24
CA PRO A 48 9.20 4.98 -1.47
C PRO A 48 8.91 3.51 -1.17
N LEU A 49 8.39 3.24 0.01
CA LEU A 49 7.80 1.95 0.33
C LEU A 49 6.53 1.73 -0.52
N THR A 50 6.25 0.47 -0.80
CA THR A 50 5.06 0.05 -1.52
C THR A 50 4.17 -0.82 -0.64
N ALA A 51 2.88 -0.86 -0.95
CA ALA A 51 1.91 -1.73 -0.29
C ALA A 51 1.19 -2.61 -1.30
N GLY A 52 0.95 -3.87 -0.94
CA GLY A 52 0.01 -4.75 -1.61
C GLY A 52 -1.41 -4.47 -1.11
N ILE A 53 -2.30 -4.13 -2.02
CA ILE A 53 -3.68 -3.74 -1.71
C ILE A 53 -4.63 -4.76 -2.33
N PRO A 54 -5.46 -5.46 -1.54
CA PRO A 54 -6.47 -6.33 -2.08
C PRO A 54 -7.57 -5.51 -2.77
N VAL A 55 -7.93 -5.90 -3.97
CA VAL A 55 -9.02 -5.27 -4.73
C VAL A 55 -9.97 -6.33 -5.27
N SER A 56 -11.26 -6.04 -5.23
CA SER A 56 -12.25 -6.90 -5.87
C SER A 56 -12.22 -6.67 -7.38
N VAL A 57 -12.15 -7.76 -8.12
CA VAL A 57 -12.25 -7.77 -9.59
C VAL A 57 -13.55 -8.41 -10.07
N ARG A 58 -14.52 -8.57 -9.16
CA ARG A 58 -15.83 -9.09 -9.50
C ARG A 58 -16.59 -8.05 -10.32
N PRO A 59 -17.13 -8.42 -11.50
CA PRO A 59 -18.10 -7.59 -12.20
C PRO A 59 -19.31 -7.29 -11.31
N LYS A 60 -19.92 -6.12 -11.47
CA LYS A 60 -21.08 -5.72 -10.64
C LYS A 60 -22.28 -6.65 -10.76
N ASP A 61 -22.38 -7.35 -11.90
CA ASP A 61 -23.50 -8.24 -12.25
C ASP A 61 -23.18 -9.73 -12.08
N ASP A 62 -22.04 -10.06 -11.43
CA ASP A 62 -21.60 -11.44 -11.20
C ASP A 62 -22.07 -11.93 -9.83
N GLU A 63 -23.18 -12.70 -9.79
CA GLU A 63 -23.70 -13.39 -8.59
C GLU A 63 -22.95 -14.68 -8.26
N GLY A 64 -21.85 -14.98 -8.95
CA GLY A 64 -21.07 -16.20 -8.77
C GLY A 64 -20.50 -16.35 -7.36
N THR A 65 -20.50 -17.58 -6.85
CA THR A 65 -19.85 -17.96 -5.59
C THR A 65 -18.34 -18.08 -5.80
N GLY A 66 -17.55 -17.39 -4.98
CA GLY A 66 -16.09 -17.44 -5.01
C GLY A 66 -15.42 -16.10 -4.72
N ASN A 67 -14.18 -16.14 -4.27
CA ASN A 67 -13.38 -14.93 -4.03
C ASN A 67 -12.77 -14.42 -5.35
N ALA A 68 -13.30 -13.30 -5.87
CA ALA A 68 -12.71 -12.59 -6.99
C ALA A 68 -11.85 -11.41 -6.48
N ILE A 69 -10.77 -11.75 -5.75
CA ILE A 69 -9.84 -10.79 -5.18
C ILE A 69 -8.50 -10.92 -5.90
N THR A 70 -7.94 -9.80 -6.30
CA THR A 70 -6.55 -9.70 -6.75
C THR A 70 -5.81 -8.68 -5.90
N PHE A 71 -4.51 -8.56 -6.11
CA PHE A 71 -3.70 -7.56 -5.43
C PHE A 71 -3.15 -6.57 -6.44
N ILE A 72 -3.12 -5.32 -6.06
CA ILE A 72 -2.37 -4.28 -6.76
C ILE A 72 -1.24 -3.79 -5.87
N VAL A 73 -0.16 -3.31 -6.46
CA VAL A 73 0.94 -2.69 -5.74
C VAL A 73 0.90 -1.19 -5.99
N ALA A 74 0.89 -0.41 -4.91
CA ALA A 74 0.90 1.03 -4.99
C ALA A 74 1.95 1.63 -4.05
N THR A 75 2.44 2.83 -4.37
CA THR A 75 3.35 3.56 -3.50
C THR A 75 2.66 4.03 -2.22
N LEU A 76 3.41 4.08 -1.13
CA LEU A 76 3.03 4.76 0.12
C LEU A 76 3.58 6.19 0.21
N GLY A 77 4.35 6.63 -0.81
CA GLY A 77 4.90 7.99 -0.88
C GLY A 77 5.77 8.36 0.32
N THR A 78 6.48 7.39 0.90
CA THR A 78 7.30 7.62 2.10
C THR A 78 8.50 8.52 1.86
N ASP A 79 8.90 8.72 0.61
CA ASP A 79 9.90 9.67 0.15
C ASP A 79 9.39 11.12 0.12
N ILE A 80 8.06 11.34 0.08
CA ILE A 80 7.43 12.66 -0.03
C ILE A 80 7.13 13.21 1.36
N ASP A 81 7.66 14.38 1.69
CA ASP A 81 7.51 15.00 3.02
C ASP A 81 6.14 15.65 3.20
N ASP A 82 5.66 16.39 2.22
CA ASP A 82 4.35 17.04 2.27
C ASP A 82 3.22 16.01 2.25
N ALA A 83 2.30 16.11 3.21
CA ALA A 83 1.21 15.15 3.39
C ALA A 83 0.18 15.20 2.26
N GLY A 84 -0.09 16.38 1.70
CA GLY A 84 -0.99 16.56 0.57
C GLY A 84 -0.43 15.97 -0.70
N ALA A 85 0.83 16.29 -1.03
CA ALA A 85 1.53 15.73 -2.18
C ALA A 85 1.64 14.20 -2.09
N ARG A 86 1.91 13.66 -0.89
CA ARG A 86 1.94 12.23 -0.64
C ARG A 86 0.59 11.57 -0.93
N LEU A 87 -0.52 12.15 -0.46
CA LEU A 87 -1.87 11.66 -0.75
C LEU A 87 -2.15 11.64 -2.25
N GLN A 88 -1.79 12.69 -2.98
CA GLN A 88 -1.97 12.75 -4.44
C GLN A 88 -1.13 11.69 -5.17
N ALA A 89 0.12 11.46 -4.75
CA ALA A 89 0.97 10.41 -5.31
C ALA A 89 0.38 9.02 -5.08
N ILE A 90 -0.15 8.74 -3.88
CA ILE A 90 -0.84 7.48 -3.55
C ILE A 90 -2.08 7.31 -4.41
N LYS A 91 -2.96 8.33 -4.48
CA LYS A 91 -4.17 8.33 -5.31
C LYS A 91 -3.86 8.00 -6.78
N ALA A 92 -2.85 8.66 -7.35
CA ALA A 92 -2.41 8.43 -8.72
C ALA A 92 -1.91 7.00 -8.93
N SER A 93 -1.08 6.49 -8.02
CA SER A 93 -0.51 5.14 -8.06
C SER A 93 -1.59 4.06 -7.95
N VAL A 94 -2.53 4.20 -7.01
CA VAL A 94 -3.65 3.26 -6.83
C VAL A 94 -4.55 3.24 -8.07
N ARG A 95 -4.86 4.42 -8.62
CA ARG A 95 -5.68 4.53 -9.84
C ARG A 95 -5.01 3.85 -11.03
N HIS A 96 -3.71 4.11 -11.24
CA HIS A 96 -2.93 3.49 -12.31
C HIS A 96 -2.90 1.96 -12.17
N ALA A 97 -2.59 1.46 -10.97
CA ALA A 97 -2.53 0.03 -10.71
C ALA A 97 -3.89 -0.67 -10.89
N LYS A 98 -5.00 -0.04 -10.48
CA LYS A 98 -6.36 -0.55 -10.70
C LYS A 98 -6.70 -0.62 -12.18
N ALA A 99 -6.41 0.44 -12.95
CA ALA A 99 -6.67 0.49 -14.39
C ALA A 99 -5.90 -0.62 -15.13
N HIS A 100 -4.64 -0.86 -14.74
CA HIS A 100 -3.84 -1.94 -15.29
C HIS A 100 -4.49 -3.32 -15.08
N VAL A 101 -4.91 -3.62 -13.86
CA VAL A 101 -5.52 -4.93 -13.53
C VAL A 101 -6.89 -5.10 -14.17
N GLN A 102 -7.71 -4.04 -14.24
CA GLN A 102 -9.02 -4.09 -14.89
C GLN A 102 -8.96 -4.32 -16.40
N GLY A 103 -7.84 -3.97 -17.04
CA GLY A 103 -7.58 -4.24 -18.45
C GLY A 103 -7.11 -5.68 -18.76
N LEU A 104 -6.82 -6.50 -17.73
CA LEU A 104 -6.33 -7.85 -17.94
C LEU A 104 -7.47 -8.86 -18.17
N PRO A 105 -7.33 -9.80 -19.11
CA PRO A 105 -8.23 -10.95 -19.24
C PRO A 105 -8.24 -11.79 -17.95
N ARG A 106 -9.36 -12.45 -17.63
CA ARG A 106 -9.50 -13.28 -16.42
C ARG A 106 -8.36 -14.31 -16.23
N ALA A 107 -7.94 -14.97 -17.31
CA ALA A 107 -6.83 -15.93 -17.25
C ALA A 107 -5.49 -15.28 -16.91
N ALA A 108 -5.21 -14.08 -17.45
CA ALA A 108 -4.00 -13.31 -17.15
C ALA A 108 -4.02 -12.76 -15.70
N MET A 109 -5.19 -12.45 -15.17
CA MET A 109 -5.37 -11.97 -13.80
C MET A 109 -4.93 -13.01 -12.75
N LEU A 110 -5.26 -14.29 -12.99
CA LEU A 110 -4.85 -15.39 -12.10
C LEU A 110 -3.32 -15.55 -12.13
N GLN A 111 -2.71 -15.54 -13.31
CA GLN A 111 -1.26 -15.63 -13.48
C GLN A 111 -0.55 -14.43 -12.83
N TYR A 112 -1.07 -13.22 -13.00
CA TYR A 112 -0.57 -12.01 -12.36
C TYR A 112 -0.61 -12.12 -10.82
N THR A 113 -1.72 -12.59 -10.26
CA THR A 113 -1.86 -12.79 -8.80
C THR A 113 -0.88 -13.85 -8.28
N MET A 114 -0.71 -14.96 -9.01
CA MET A 114 0.27 -15.99 -8.66
C MET A 114 1.71 -15.46 -8.71
N LEU A 115 2.05 -14.65 -9.70
CA LEU A 115 3.37 -14.04 -9.84
C LEU A 115 3.65 -13.06 -8.68
N LEU A 116 2.66 -12.24 -8.31
CA LEU A 116 2.77 -11.33 -7.16
C LEU A 116 2.93 -12.06 -5.83
N MET A 117 2.31 -13.24 -5.69
CA MET A 117 2.41 -14.08 -4.51
C MET A 117 3.62 -15.01 -4.54
N ALA A 118 4.33 -15.10 -5.67
CA ALA A 118 5.53 -15.92 -5.76
C ALA A 118 6.56 -15.45 -4.71
N PRO A 119 7.17 -16.38 -3.95
CA PRO A 119 8.14 -16.01 -2.93
C PRO A 119 9.32 -15.33 -3.62
N THR A 120 9.37 -14.00 -3.55
CA THR A 120 10.58 -13.27 -3.88
C THR A 120 11.62 -13.71 -2.86
N ARG A 121 12.75 -14.25 -3.33
CA ARG A 121 13.89 -14.52 -2.43
C ARG A 121 14.13 -13.24 -1.64
N PRO A 122 14.03 -13.25 -0.30
CA PRO A 122 14.36 -12.07 0.47
C PRO A 122 15.81 -11.70 0.10
N PRO A 123 16.12 -10.41 -0.14
CA PRO A 123 17.49 -9.98 -0.21
C PRO A 123 18.13 -10.51 1.07
N ARG A 124 19.33 -11.14 0.94
CA ARG A 124 20.10 -11.58 2.11
C ARG A 124 20.15 -10.37 3.04
N ILE A 125 19.46 -10.48 4.16
CA ILE A 125 19.64 -9.55 5.28
C ILE A 125 21.07 -9.80 5.69
N GLN A 126 21.99 -8.96 5.21
CA GLN A 126 23.31 -8.90 5.78
C GLN A 126 23.06 -8.62 7.25
N SER A 127 23.44 -9.59 8.08
CA SER A 127 23.35 -9.50 9.52
C SER A 127 23.95 -8.16 9.92
N LEU A 128 23.09 -7.21 10.29
CA LEU A 128 23.50 -6.04 11.05
C LEU A 128 24.17 -6.61 12.29
N GLY A 129 25.50 -6.49 12.30
CA GLY A 129 26.33 -6.99 13.37
C GLY A 129 25.93 -6.35 14.71
N LEU A 130 25.06 -7.04 15.41
CA LEU A 130 24.91 -6.90 16.84
C LEU A 130 26.09 -7.61 17.49
N THR A 131 27.29 -7.04 17.37
CA THR A 131 28.39 -7.35 18.29
C THR A 131 27.95 -6.83 19.64
N ARG A 132 27.47 -7.77 20.47
CA ARG A 132 27.39 -7.60 21.91
C ARG A 132 28.75 -7.13 22.42
N ALA A 133 28.84 -5.88 22.85
CA ALA A 133 29.84 -5.48 23.82
C ALA A 133 29.44 -6.13 25.14
N THR A 134 30.15 -7.15 25.52
CA THR A 134 30.17 -7.66 26.91
C THR A 134 31.30 -6.94 27.66
N PRO A 135 31.08 -6.65 28.96
CA PRO A 135 31.99 -5.85 29.80
C PRO A 135 33.34 -6.51 30.07
#